data_432c288b18d4cbd59a4c3a3cfb90c264
#
_entry.id   432c288b18d4cbd59a4c3a3cfb90c264
#
_cell.length_a   1.000
_cell.length_b   1.000
_cell.length_c   1.000
_cell.angle_alpha   90.00
_cell.angle_beta   90.00
_cell.angle_gamma   90.00
#
_symmetry.space_group_name_H-M   'P 1'
#
loop_
_entity.id
_entity.type
_entity.pdbx_description
1 polymer ?
#
loop_
_entity_poly.entity_id
_entity_poly.type
_entity_poly.pdbx_seq_one_letter_code
_entity_poly.pdbx_strand_id
1 'polypeptide(L)'
;ILKAIYGIAKVTSGSVIFNKDGVAIDVLAVKPHNLSKIGVGYVPQIENTFPALSIEENLEVGYVNFANKSLDEVRDEIYQSYPDLKKRHKDRAGTLSGGQRQMLAMARALMSSPSILLLDEPSAGLAPALVDQLFDELVKINRSGVTILMVEQNARRALAISDYGYVLDMGRNRHEG
;
A
#
# COMPACT_ATOMS: atom_id res chain seq x y z
N ILE A 1 -0.21 -14.30 3.30
CA ILE A 1 -0.22 -14.24 1.82
C ILE A 1 0.58 -13.03 1.35
N LEU A 2 0.24 -11.78 1.73
CA LEU A 2 0.92 -10.58 1.22
C LEU A 2 2.42 -10.60 1.47
N LYS A 3 2.87 -11.04 2.65
CA LYS A 3 4.31 -11.19 2.96
C LYS A 3 5.01 -12.20 2.05
N ALA A 4 4.30 -13.24 1.59
CA ALA A 4 4.84 -14.19 0.61
C ALA A 4 4.96 -13.54 -0.77
N ILE A 5 3.93 -12.84 -1.23
CA ILE A 5 3.94 -12.11 -2.49
C ILE A 5 5.07 -11.06 -2.49
N TYR A 6 5.24 -10.33 -1.38
CA TYR A 6 6.30 -9.30 -1.27
C TYR A 6 7.69 -9.87 -0.95
N GLY A 7 7.87 -11.20 -0.94
CA GLY A 7 9.15 -11.84 -0.75
C GLY A 7 9.72 -11.77 0.68
N ILE A 8 8.89 -11.40 1.67
CA ILE A 8 9.27 -11.34 3.10
C ILE A 8 9.12 -12.71 3.76
N ALA A 9 8.14 -13.53 3.33
CA ALA A 9 7.93 -14.87 3.82
C ALA A 9 8.35 -15.90 2.77
N LYS A 10 9.00 -16.98 3.21
CA LYS A 10 9.45 -18.07 2.34
C LYS A 10 8.24 -18.81 1.76
N VAL A 11 8.23 -19.01 0.45
CA VAL A 11 7.27 -19.83 -0.27
C VAL A 11 7.90 -21.19 -0.53
N THR A 12 7.17 -22.27 -0.23
CA THR A 12 7.66 -23.65 -0.39
C THR A 12 7.30 -24.23 -1.77
N SER A 13 6.17 -23.79 -2.32
CA SER A 13 5.71 -24.24 -3.65
C SER A 13 4.67 -23.26 -4.22
N GLY A 14 4.43 -23.34 -5.52
CA GLY A 14 3.51 -22.46 -6.25
C GLY A 14 4.22 -21.30 -6.92
N SER A 15 3.44 -20.45 -7.60
CA SER A 15 3.92 -19.27 -8.31
C SER A 15 3.01 -18.07 -8.06
N VAL A 16 3.57 -16.87 -8.19
CA VAL A 16 2.81 -15.61 -8.16
C VAL A 16 3.19 -14.83 -9.40
N ILE A 17 2.24 -14.72 -10.33
CA ILE A 17 2.47 -14.03 -11.60
C ILE A 17 1.81 -12.66 -11.56
N PHE A 18 2.61 -11.63 -11.78
CA PHE A 18 2.17 -10.26 -11.97
C PHE A 18 2.21 -9.92 -13.46
N ASN A 19 1.06 -9.60 -14.04
CA ASN A 19 0.98 -9.18 -15.43
C ASN A 19 1.02 -7.64 -15.49
N LYS A 20 2.09 -7.13 -16.09
CA LYS A 20 2.27 -5.70 -16.32
C LYS A 20 2.50 -5.45 -17.82
N ASP A 21 1.67 -4.61 -18.42
CA ASP A 21 1.79 -4.20 -19.84
C ASP A 21 1.96 -5.39 -20.79
N GLY A 22 1.23 -6.50 -20.53
CA GLY A 22 1.31 -7.74 -21.30
C GLY A 22 2.50 -8.64 -21.00
N VAL A 23 3.35 -8.27 -20.06
CA VAL A 23 4.52 -9.06 -19.61
C VAL A 23 4.18 -9.79 -18.31
N ALA A 24 4.29 -11.12 -18.32
CA ALA A 24 4.12 -11.96 -17.14
C ALA A 24 5.43 -12.01 -16.34
N ILE A 25 5.41 -11.56 -15.10
CA ILE A 25 6.56 -11.52 -14.19
C ILE A 25 6.29 -12.48 -13.03
N ASP A 26 7.18 -13.46 -12.82
CA ASP A 26 7.15 -14.26 -11.59
C ASP A 26 7.69 -13.42 -10.43
N VAL A 27 6.78 -12.97 -9.58
CA VAL A 27 7.10 -12.09 -8.44
C VAL A 27 8.03 -12.77 -7.44
N LEU A 28 7.94 -14.11 -7.30
CA LEU A 28 8.78 -14.87 -6.38
C LEU A 28 10.27 -14.92 -6.81
N ALA A 29 10.54 -14.68 -8.09
CA ALA A 29 11.90 -14.59 -8.61
C ALA A 29 12.51 -13.18 -8.42
N VAL A 30 11.70 -12.18 -8.03
CA VAL A 30 12.14 -10.79 -7.84
C VAL A 30 12.53 -10.56 -6.39
N LYS A 31 13.70 -9.96 -6.15
CA LYS A 31 14.11 -9.59 -4.79
C LYS A 31 13.20 -8.49 -4.23
N PRO A 32 12.83 -8.54 -2.92
CA PRO A 32 11.86 -7.60 -2.32
C PRO A 32 12.13 -6.12 -2.63
N HIS A 33 13.40 -5.68 -2.54
CA HIS A 33 13.79 -4.29 -2.82
C HIS A 33 13.67 -3.86 -4.30
N ASN A 34 13.39 -4.79 -5.20
CA ASN A 34 13.13 -4.51 -6.61
C ASN A 34 11.63 -4.57 -6.96
N LEU A 35 10.75 -4.98 -6.04
CA LEU A 35 9.32 -5.09 -6.31
C LEU A 35 8.69 -3.72 -6.60
N SER A 36 9.11 -2.68 -5.90
CA SER A 36 8.66 -1.31 -6.20
C SER A 36 9.03 -0.88 -7.63
N LYS A 37 10.18 -1.36 -8.15
CA LYS A 37 10.65 -1.08 -9.51
C LYS A 37 9.75 -1.67 -10.60
N ILE A 38 9.11 -2.78 -10.33
CA ILE A 38 8.15 -3.39 -11.26
C ILE A 38 6.71 -2.92 -11.03
N GLY A 39 6.50 -1.99 -10.08
CA GLY A 39 5.19 -1.39 -9.80
C GLY A 39 4.39 -2.09 -8.71
N VAL A 40 5.02 -2.84 -7.81
CA VAL A 40 4.37 -3.47 -6.65
C VAL A 40 4.68 -2.66 -5.40
N GLY A 41 3.69 -1.95 -4.87
CA GLY A 41 3.76 -1.25 -3.58
C GLY A 41 3.30 -2.14 -2.42
N TYR A 42 3.78 -1.88 -1.19
CA TYR A 42 3.38 -2.62 0.00
C TYR A 42 3.27 -1.71 1.23
N VAL A 43 2.17 -1.81 1.93
CA VAL A 43 1.94 -1.17 3.23
C VAL A 43 1.76 -2.25 4.28
N PRO A 44 2.73 -2.45 5.19
CA PRO A 44 2.62 -3.41 6.28
C PRO A 44 1.65 -2.92 7.36
N GLN A 45 1.11 -3.85 8.14
CA GLN A 45 0.22 -3.58 9.26
C GLN A 45 0.88 -2.72 10.35
N ILE A 46 2.14 -3.01 10.68
CA ILE A 46 2.91 -2.34 11.74
C ILE A 46 4.21 -1.79 11.17
N GLU A 47 4.83 -0.83 11.89
CA GLU A 47 6.11 -0.21 11.50
C GLU A 47 6.06 0.37 10.08
N ASN A 48 4.89 0.90 9.73
CA ASN A 48 4.60 1.37 8.39
C ASN A 48 5.12 2.79 8.09
N THR A 49 5.79 3.45 9.05
CA THR A 49 6.45 4.75 8.89
C THR A 49 7.78 4.78 9.64
N PHE A 50 8.63 5.76 9.32
CA PHE A 50 9.87 6.05 10.04
C PHE A 50 9.62 7.19 11.04
N PRO A 51 9.39 6.92 12.33
CA PRO A 51 8.92 7.93 13.28
C PRO A 51 9.95 9.03 13.58
N ALA A 52 11.24 8.76 13.39
CA ALA A 52 12.32 9.72 13.58
C ALA A 52 12.47 10.70 12.41
N LEU A 53 12.01 10.33 11.24
CA LEU A 53 12.05 11.15 10.03
C LEU A 53 10.84 12.10 9.98
N SER A 54 10.97 13.21 9.26
CA SER A 54 9.85 14.09 8.92
C SER A 54 8.87 13.39 7.98
N ILE A 55 7.69 13.98 7.80
CA ILE A 55 6.70 13.50 6.82
C ILE A 55 7.31 13.53 5.41
N GLU A 56 7.99 14.61 5.05
CA GLU A 56 8.65 14.77 3.75
C GLU A 56 9.71 13.71 3.52
N GLU A 57 10.61 13.49 4.47
CA GLU A 57 11.64 12.45 4.41
C GLU A 57 11.03 11.04 4.32
N ASN A 58 9.90 10.79 5.00
CA ASN A 58 9.17 9.53 4.85
C ASN A 58 8.68 9.32 3.41
N LEU A 59 8.16 10.37 2.76
CA LEU A 59 7.73 10.30 1.36
C LEU A 59 8.93 10.06 0.45
N GLU A 60 10.03 10.77 0.63
CA GLU A 60 11.25 10.64 -0.18
C GLU A 60 11.81 9.20 -0.15
N VAL A 61 11.78 8.54 1.01
CA VAL A 61 12.17 7.11 1.12
C VAL A 61 11.30 6.20 0.24
N GLY A 62 10.04 6.58 -0.01
CA GLY A 62 9.14 5.83 -0.88
C GLY A 62 9.36 6.06 -2.37
N TYR A 63 10.07 7.11 -2.74
CA TYR A 63 10.30 7.46 -4.14
C TYR A 63 11.26 6.47 -4.82
N VAL A 64 10.88 6.08 -6.02
CA VAL A 64 11.68 5.21 -6.88
C VAL A 64 11.71 5.83 -8.28
N ASN A 65 12.89 6.17 -8.75
CA ASN A 65 13.08 6.84 -10.04
C ASN A 65 12.84 5.87 -11.22
N PHE A 66 11.58 5.57 -11.53
CA PHE A 66 11.22 4.70 -12.66
C PHE A 66 10.22 5.30 -13.63
N ALA A 67 9.52 6.36 -13.26
CA ALA A 67 8.34 6.83 -13.97
C ALA A 67 8.55 8.11 -14.79
N ASN A 68 9.74 8.43 -15.23
CA ASN A 68 10.06 9.68 -15.95
C ASN A 68 9.57 10.96 -15.22
N LYS A 69 9.25 10.87 -13.94
CA LYS A 69 8.86 11.99 -13.08
C LYS A 69 9.93 12.23 -12.03
N SER A 70 10.25 13.47 -11.75
CA SER A 70 11.15 13.85 -10.67
C SER A 70 10.51 13.58 -9.29
N LEU A 71 11.33 13.51 -8.25
CA LEU A 71 10.88 13.44 -6.86
C LEU A 71 9.88 14.55 -6.52
N ASP A 72 10.18 15.78 -6.94
CA ASP A 72 9.35 16.95 -6.64
C ASP A 72 7.97 16.83 -7.31
N GLU A 73 7.91 16.40 -8.57
CA GLU A 73 6.64 16.19 -9.28
C GLU A 73 5.77 15.14 -8.57
N VAL A 74 6.33 13.99 -8.22
CA VAL A 74 5.58 12.93 -7.53
C VAL A 74 5.15 13.40 -6.14
N ARG A 75 6.04 14.08 -5.39
CA ARG A 75 5.72 14.61 -4.07
C ARG A 75 4.59 15.65 -4.13
N ASP A 76 4.59 16.50 -5.13
CA ASP A 76 3.53 17.51 -5.30
C ASP A 76 2.18 16.85 -5.63
N GLU A 77 2.14 15.79 -6.45
CA GLU A 77 0.94 14.99 -6.69
C GLU A 77 0.41 14.35 -5.39
N ILE A 78 1.30 13.78 -4.58
CA ILE A 78 0.95 13.23 -3.27
C ILE A 78 0.40 14.34 -2.35
N TYR A 79 1.01 15.51 -2.31
CA TYR A 79 0.54 16.62 -1.49
C TYR A 79 -0.80 17.22 -1.95
N GLN A 80 -1.15 17.09 -3.24
CA GLN A 80 -2.49 17.43 -3.72
C GLN A 80 -3.54 16.46 -3.17
N SER A 81 -3.21 15.16 -3.13
CA SER A 81 -4.09 14.13 -2.59
C SER A 81 -4.15 14.13 -1.05
N TYR A 82 -3.05 14.51 -0.39
CA TYR A 82 -2.90 14.51 1.07
C TYR A 82 -2.51 15.90 1.60
N PRO A 83 -3.40 16.91 1.53
CA PRO A 83 -3.07 18.30 1.89
C PRO A 83 -2.70 18.48 3.36
N ASP A 84 -3.18 17.62 4.26
CA ASP A 84 -2.82 17.67 5.67
C ASP A 84 -1.39 17.20 5.93
N LEU A 85 -0.87 16.27 5.15
CA LEU A 85 0.55 15.90 5.18
C LEU A 85 1.42 17.06 4.69
N LYS A 86 0.98 17.76 3.64
CA LYS A 86 1.68 18.96 3.12
C LYS A 86 1.82 20.05 4.18
N LYS A 87 0.74 20.37 4.91
CA LYS A 87 0.77 21.40 5.97
C LYS A 87 1.77 21.08 7.08
N ARG A 88 2.05 19.81 7.31
CA ARG A 88 2.88 19.30 8.39
C ARG A 88 4.16 18.62 7.90
N HIS A 89 4.59 18.89 6.66
CA HIS A 89 5.66 18.15 5.98
C HIS A 89 6.98 18.10 6.76
N LYS A 90 7.27 19.13 7.58
CA LYS A 90 8.46 19.20 8.44
C LYS A 90 8.30 18.52 9.80
N ASP A 91 7.07 18.15 10.19
CA ASP A 91 6.83 17.48 11.47
C ASP A 91 7.39 16.06 11.43
N ARG A 92 7.89 15.58 12.57
CA ARG A 92 8.32 14.18 12.69
C ARG A 92 7.11 13.25 12.61
N ALA A 93 7.21 12.16 11.83
CA ALA A 93 6.14 11.18 11.67
C ALA A 93 5.71 10.55 13.01
N GLY A 94 6.61 10.48 14.01
CA GLY A 94 6.29 10.01 15.34
C GLY A 94 5.26 10.85 16.10
N THR A 95 5.04 12.12 15.70
CA THR A 95 4.04 13.00 16.32
C THR A 95 2.63 12.83 15.76
N LEU A 96 2.49 12.03 14.71
CA LEU A 96 1.22 11.78 14.05
C LEU A 96 0.31 10.85 14.87
N SER A 97 -1.00 11.03 14.77
CA SER A 97 -1.97 10.05 15.25
C SER A 97 -1.89 8.73 14.46
N GLY A 98 -2.50 7.65 14.96
CA GLY A 98 -2.54 6.37 14.26
C GLY A 98 -3.07 6.47 12.84
N GLY A 99 -4.20 7.16 12.64
CA GLY A 99 -4.78 7.37 11.32
C GLY A 99 -3.91 8.24 10.41
N GLN A 100 -3.29 9.30 10.96
CA GLN A 100 -2.37 10.12 10.17
C GLN A 100 -1.11 9.33 9.76
N ARG A 101 -0.58 8.46 10.65
CA ARG A 101 0.52 7.55 10.27
C ARG A 101 0.10 6.59 9.17
N GLN A 102 -1.12 6.06 9.23
CA GLN A 102 -1.65 5.18 8.17
C GLN A 102 -1.74 5.91 6.83
N MET A 103 -2.25 7.14 6.82
CA MET A 103 -2.28 7.97 5.60
C MET A 103 -0.87 8.26 5.06
N LEU A 104 0.10 8.54 5.94
CA LEU A 104 1.50 8.73 5.55
C LEU A 104 2.09 7.45 4.95
N ALA A 105 1.80 6.28 5.53
CA ALA A 105 2.28 5.00 5.01
C ALA A 105 1.74 4.70 3.61
N MET A 106 0.45 4.99 3.36
CA MET A 106 -0.15 4.87 2.04
C MET A 106 0.45 5.87 1.05
N ALA A 107 0.53 7.14 1.43
CA ALA A 107 1.16 8.19 0.63
C ALA A 107 2.60 7.82 0.24
N ARG A 108 3.39 7.29 1.18
CA ARG A 108 4.76 6.81 0.92
C ARG A 108 4.80 5.66 -0.08
N ALA A 109 3.88 4.70 0.03
CA ALA A 109 3.82 3.58 -0.93
C ALA A 109 3.44 4.06 -2.34
N LEU A 110 2.62 5.10 -2.45
CA LEU A 110 2.23 5.71 -3.72
C LEU A 110 3.36 6.53 -4.37
N MET A 111 4.38 6.95 -3.61
CA MET A 111 5.56 7.65 -4.17
C MET A 111 6.31 6.83 -5.23
N SER A 112 6.19 5.51 -5.22
CA SER A 112 6.75 4.64 -6.26
C SER A 112 5.88 4.52 -7.51
N SER A 113 4.75 5.23 -7.59
CA SER A 113 3.76 5.13 -8.68
C SER A 113 3.38 3.67 -8.99
N PRO A 114 2.90 2.91 -8.00
CA PRO A 114 2.67 1.47 -8.17
C PRO A 114 1.49 1.19 -9.11
N SER A 115 1.55 0.07 -9.84
CA SER A 115 0.38 -0.46 -10.58
C SER A 115 -0.51 -1.33 -9.69
N ILE A 116 0.08 -1.92 -8.63
CA ILE A 116 -0.64 -2.66 -7.59
C ILE A 116 -0.13 -2.29 -6.20
N LEU A 117 -1.05 -2.10 -5.27
CA LEU A 117 -0.78 -1.80 -3.87
C LEU A 117 -1.25 -2.96 -2.99
N LEU A 118 -0.33 -3.56 -2.25
CA LEU A 118 -0.59 -4.61 -1.28
C LEU A 118 -0.78 -3.99 0.09
N LEU A 119 -1.90 -4.27 0.77
CA LEU A 119 -2.27 -3.68 2.07
C LEU A 119 -2.53 -4.78 3.10
N ASP A 120 -1.75 -4.77 4.18
CA ASP A 120 -1.84 -5.77 5.26
C ASP A 120 -2.60 -5.17 6.44
N GLU A 121 -3.88 -5.50 6.59
CA GLU A 121 -4.80 -5.03 7.63
C GLU A 121 -4.78 -3.50 7.83
N PRO A 122 -4.99 -2.70 6.77
CA PRO A 122 -4.81 -1.25 6.84
C PRO A 122 -5.76 -0.54 7.81
N SER A 123 -6.90 -1.15 8.19
CA SER A 123 -7.84 -0.57 9.16
C SER A 123 -7.56 -0.96 10.61
N ALA A 124 -6.59 -1.85 10.87
CA ALA A 124 -6.32 -2.37 12.20
C ALA A 124 -5.96 -1.25 13.20
N GLY A 125 -6.64 -1.22 14.34
CA GLY A 125 -6.39 -0.25 15.42
C GLY A 125 -6.85 1.19 15.13
N LEU A 126 -7.56 1.44 14.03
CA LEU A 126 -8.12 2.75 13.74
C LEU A 126 -9.47 2.95 14.44
N ALA A 127 -9.76 4.20 14.83
CA ALA A 127 -11.09 4.60 15.27
C ALA A 127 -12.12 4.48 14.13
N PRO A 128 -13.40 4.16 14.42
CA PRO A 128 -14.40 3.91 13.37
C PRO A 128 -14.51 5.00 12.28
N ALA A 129 -14.48 6.27 12.68
CA ALA A 129 -14.52 7.37 11.71
C ALA A 129 -13.31 7.42 10.77
N LEU A 130 -12.13 6.97 11.24
CA LEU A 130 -10.92 6.89 10.43
C LEU A 130 -10.93 5.67 9.51
N VAL A 131 -11.62 4.60 9.91
CA VAL A 131 -11.85 3.44 9.05
C VAL A 131 -12.62 3.84 7.80
N ASP A 132 -13.70 4.60 7.95
CA ASP A 132 -14.50 5.07 6.81
C ASP A 132 -13.65 5.94 5.86
N GLN A 133 -12.89 6.89 6.41
CA GLN A 133 -11.98 7.71 5.62
C GLN A 133 -10.93 6.90 4.87
N LEU A 134 -10.38 5.85 5.52
CA LEU A 134 -9.41 4.96 4.88
C LEU A 134 -10.03 4.24 3.67
N PHE A 135 -11.21 3.64 3.83
CA PHE A 135 -11.87 2.92 2.74
C PHE A 135 -12.28 3.85 1.59
N ASP A 136 -12.72 5.06 1.89
CA ASP A 136 -12.99 6.09 0.86
C ASP A 136 -11.70 6.45 0.10
N GLU A 137 -10.58 6.52 0.78
CA GLU A 137 -9.27 6.78 0.15
C GLU A 137 -8.82 5.62 -0.73
N LEU A 138 -9.02 4.36 -0.30
CA LEU A 138 -8.72 3.18 -1.12
C LEU A 138 -9.53 3.18 -2.43
N VAL A 139 -10.80 3.57 -2.37
CA VAL A 139 -11.63 3.72 -3.57
C VAL A 139 -11.06 4.78 -4.52
N LYS A 140 -10.58 5.92 -4.00
CA LYS A 140 -9.97 6.97 -4.84
C LYS A 140 -8.67 6.47 -5.49
N ILE A 141 -7.80 5.80 -4.72
CA ILE A 141 -6.56 5.21 -5.22
C ILE A 141 -6.87 4.20 -6.34
N ASN A 142 -7.84 3.32 -6.14
CA ASN A 142 -8.25 2.35 -7.16
C ASN A 142 -8.76 3.05 -8.44
N ARG A 143 -9.62 4.07 -8.30
CA ARG A 143 -10.12 4.87 -9.42
C ARG A 143 -9.03 5.62 -10.19
N SER A 144 -7.89 5.90 -9.57
CA SER A 144 -6.73 6.47 -10.27
C SER A 144 -5.93 5.45 -11.09
N GLY A 145 -6.37 4.17 -11.12
CA GLY A 145 -5.77 3.11 -11.92
C GLY A 145 -4.84 2.17 -11.14
N VAL A 146 -4.74 2.32 -9.82
CA VAL A 146 -3.94 1.42 -8.99
C VAL A 146 -4.79 0.22 -8.56
N THR A 147 -4.37 -0.99 -8.90
CA THR A 147 -5.00 -2.21 -8.38
C THR A 147 -4.72 -2.36 -6.89
N ILE A 148 -5.71 -2.77 -6.11
CA ILE A 148 -5.55 -2.99 -4.67
C ILE A 148 -5.75 -4.47 -4.34
N LEU A 149 -4.77 -5.07 -3.66
CA LEU A 149 -4.90 -6.36 -3.02
C LEU A 149 -4.74 -6.18 -1.51
N MET A 150 -5.81 -6.36 -0.75
CA MET A 150 -5.77 -6.18 0.71
C MET A 150 -6.16 -7.45 1.46
N VAL A 151 -5.56 -7.62 2.64
CA VAL A 151 -6.02 -8.54 3.68
C VAL A 151 -6.66 -7.70 4.77
N GLU A 152 -7.88 -8.02 5.15
CA GLU A 152 -8.66 -7.27 6.13
C GLU A 152 -9.47 -8.19 7.04
N GLN A 153 -9.58 -7.80 8.33
CA GLN A 153 -10.47 -8.43 9.28
C GLN A 153 -11.87 -7.80 9.24
N ASN A 154 -11.97 -6.53 8.83
CA ASN A 154 -13.23 -5.84 8.61
C ASN A 154 -13.87 -6.27 7.28
N ALA A 155 -14.25 -7.56 7.21
CA ALA A 155 -14.73 -8.19 5.98
C ALA A 155 -15.90 -7.42 5.33
N ARG A 156 -16.85 -6.91 6.15
CA ARG A 156 -18.01 -6.18 5.63
C ARG A 156 -17.62 -4.92 4.84
N ARG A 157 -16.65 -4.14 5.36
CA ARG A 157 -16.17 -2.93 4.69
C ARG A 157 -15.32 -3.28 3.48
N ALA A 158 -14.42 -4.25 3.62
CA ALA A 158 -13.55 -4.68 2.53
C ALA A 158 -14.37 -5.18 1.34
N LEU A 159 -15.33 -6.09 1.56
CA LEU A 159 -16.17 -6.64 0.49
C LEU A 159 -17.07 -5.59 -0.16
N ALA A 160 -17.49 -4.56 0.58
CA ALA A 160 -18.32 -3.49 0.02
C ALA A 160 -17.64 -2.66 -1.08
N ILE A 161 -16.29 -2.66 -1.13
CA ILE A 161 -15.51 -1.90 -2.11
C ILE A 161 -14.70 -2.81 -3.05
N SER A 162 -14.72 -4.14 -2.83
CA SER A 162 -13.95 -5.08 -3.63
C SER A 162 -14.74 -5.59 -4.83
N ASP A 163 -14.06 -5.77 -5.96
CA ASP A 163 -14.62 -6.42 -7.14
C ASP A 163 -14.63 -7.96 -6.97
N TYR A 164 -13.72 -8.48 -6.15
CA TYR A 164 -13.58 -9.92 -5.89
C TYR A 164 -13.01 -10.19 -4.49
N GLY A 165 -13.45 -11.24 -3.82
CA GLY A 165 -13.02 -11.60 -2.48
C GLY A 165 -12.68 -13.07 -2.31
N TYR A 166 -11.71 -13.34 -1.41
CA TYR A 166 -11.34 -14.69 -0.98
C TYR A 166 -11.47 -14.80 0.53
N VAL A 167 -12.21 -15.80 1.00
CA VAL A 167 -12.33 -16.11 2.43
C VAL A 167 -11.37 -17.25 2.76
N LEU A 168 -10.37 -16.96 3.59
CA LEU A 168 -9.38 -17.94 4.02
C LEU A 168 -9.68 -18.42 5.43
N ASP A 169 -9.67 -19.74 5.61
CA ASP A 169 -9.78 -20.40 6.90
C ASP A 169 -8.69 -21.45 7.04
N MET A 170 -7.94 -21.42 8.15
CA MET A 170 -6.80 -22.31 8.41
C MET A 170 -5.83 -22.45 7.23
N GLY A 171 -5.54 -21.35 6.54
CA GLY A 171 -4.63 -21.31 5.40
C GLY A 171 -5.19 -21.89 4.10
N ARG A 172 -6.49 -22.18 4.02
CA ARG A 172 -7.16 -22.71 2.82
C ARG A 172 -8.23 -21.74 2.36
N ASN A 173 -8.36 -21.59 1.03
CA ASN A 173 -9.50 -20.89 0.45
C ASN A 173 -10.79 -21.70 0.70
N ARG A 174 -11.80 -21.04 1.28
CA ARG A 174 -13.11 -21.64 1.60
C ARG A 174 -14.21 -21.12 0.70
N HIS A 175 -14.18 -19.84 0.41
CA HIS A 175 -15.14 -19.17 -0.44
C HIS A 175 -14.46 -18.10 -1.28
N GLU A 176 -14.97 -17.86 -2.46
CA GLU A 176 -14.54 -16.80 -3.36
C GLU A 176 -15.72 -16.30 -4.19
N GLY A 177 -15.68 -15.03 -4.58
CA GLY A 177 -16.73 -14.39 -5.40
C GLY A 177 -16.59 -12.89 -5.49
#